data_a0e9c8ad18927a034dbfbe8d183ae8e8
#
_entry.id   a0e9c8ad18927a034dbfbe8d183ae8e8
#
_cell.length_a   1.000
_cell.length_b   1.000
_cell.length_c   1.000
_cell.angle_alpha   90.00
_cell.angle_beta   90.00
_cell.angle_gamma   90.00
#
_symmetry.space_group_name_H-M   'P 1'
#
loop_
_entity.id
_entity.type
_entity.pdbx_description
1 polymer ?
#
loop_
_entity_poly.entity_id
_entity_poly.type
_entity_poly.pdbx_seq_one_letter_code
_entity_poly.pdbx_strand_id
1 'polypeptide(L)'
;VYKRQAGEYPDKVIACFGGGSNFGGLAFPFMRHNLKGEKHTEFIAAEPESCPKLTRGKFEYDFGDEAGYTPLLPMFTLGHDFKPANIHAGGLRYHGAGMIISQLVKDGYMHGVDVAQTEAFEAGMLFARVEGIIPAPESCHAIAATIREAKKATEEGKNTVILFCLSGHGLIDMPSYESYLNGDLHDYRVSDEEINKFCLLYTSDAADE
;
A
#
# COMPACT_ATOMS: atom_id res chain seq x y z
N VAL A 1 -4.14 6.33 21.90
CA VAL A 1 -4.37 5.00 22.54
C VAL A 1 -3.09 4.20 22.50
N TYR A 2 -2.48 4.01 21.32
CA TYR A 2 -1.24 3.25 21.14
C TYR A 2 -0.10 3.66 22.10
N LYS A 3 0.23 4.94 22.20
CA LYS A 3 1.29 5.44 23.11
C LYS A 3 1.04 5.09 24.59
N ARG A 4 -0.22 4.98 24.99
CA ARG A 4 -0.57 4.62 26.37
C ARG A 4 -0.40 3.13 26.64
N GLN A 5 -0.57 2.28 25.62
CA GLN A 5 -0.47 0.82 25.72
C GLN A 5 0.96 0.32 25.58
N ALA A 6 1.69 0.79 24.56
CA ALA A 6 3.04 0.34 24.27
C ALA A 6 4.13 1.11 25.07
N GLY A 7 3.84 2.33 25.52
CA GLY A 7 4.83 3.17 26.23
C GLY A 7 5.93 3.75 25.34
N GLU A 8 5.97 3.36 24.06
CA GLU A 8 7.01 3.73 23.11
C GLU A 8 6.44 4.47 21.91
N TYR A 9 7.30 5.16 21.15
CA TYR A 9 6.93 5.84 19.92
C TYR A 9 7.42 5.02 18.72
N PRO A 10 6.62 4.83 17.65
CA PRO A 10 7.05 4.02 16.53
C PRO A 10 8.17 4.70 15.71
N ASP A 11 9.20 3.93 15.39
CA ASP A 11 10.21 4.29 14.40
C ASP A 11 9.67 4.13 12.98
N LYS A 12 8.79 3.13 12.78
CA LYS A 12 8.15 2.85 11.49
C LYS A 12 6.64 2.69 11.66
N VAL A 13 5.88 3.22 10.70
CA VAL A 13 4.43 3.03 10.59
C VAL A 13 4.12 2.43 9.23
N ILE A 14 3.46 1.27 9.21
CA ILE A 14 3.19 0.48 8.01
C ILE A 14 1.70 0.20 7.90
N ALA A 15 1.12 0.40 6.71
CA ALA A 15 -0.26 -0.03 6.45
C ALA A 15 -0.43 -0.43 4.98
N CYS A 16 -1.44 -1.25 4.70
CA CYS A 16 -1.80 -1.58 3.33
C CYS A 16 -2.36 -0.36 2.59
N PHE A 17 -2.15 -0.32 1.28
CA PHE A 17 -2.43 0.85 0.47
C PHE A 17 -3.24 0.54 -0.79
N GLY A 18 -4.51 0.96 -0.78
CA GLY A 18 -5.36 1.09 -1.96
C GLY A 18 -5.41 2.55 -2.42
N GLY A 19 -6.52 3.26 -2.16
CA GLY A 19 -6.63 4.70 -2.39
C GLY A 19 -6.00 5.57 -1.29
N GLY A 20 -5.70 5.00 -0.11
CA GLY A 20 -4.94 5.66 0.95
C GLY A 20 -5.68 5.91 2.26
N SER A 21 -6.99 5.67 2.36
CA SER A 21 -7.76 5.97 3.58
C SER A 21 -7.31 5.13 4.79
N ASN A 22 -7.03 3.83 4.60
CA ASN A 22 -6.51 2.97 5.65
C ASN A 22 -5.16 3.48 6.16
N PHE A 23 -4.23 3.73 5.25
CA PHE A 23 -2.91 4.24 5.57
C PHE A 23 -2.99 5.62 6.26
N GLY A 24 -3.72 6.57 5.68
CA GLY A 24 -3.86 7.93 6.22
C GLY A 24 -4.48 7.94 7.61
N GLY A 25 -5.48 7.09 7.85
CA GLY A 25 -6.14 6.97 9.16
C GLY A 25 -5.17 6.56 10.27
N LEU A 26 -4.20 5.68 9.99
CA LEU A 26 -3.15 5.30 10.93
C LEU A 26 -2.01 6.33 10.97
N ALA A 27 -1.51 6.74 9.80
CA ALA A 27 -0.25 7.47 9.68
C ALA A 27 -0.32 8.95 10.06
N PHE A 28 -1.40 9.67 9.70
CA PHE A 28 -1.48 11.12 9.87
C PHE A 28 -1.32 11.62 11.31
N PRO A 29 -1.85 10.95 12.35
CA PRO A 29 -1.58 11.34 13.74
C PRO A 29 -0.10 11.35 14.12
N PHE A 30 0.70 10.45 13.52
CA PHE A 30 2.15 10.38 13.70
C PHE A 30 2.89 11.34 12.75
N MET A 31 2.46 11.44 11.50
CA MET A 31 3.01 12.33 10.47
C MET A 31 3.04 13.78 10.94
N ARG A 32 2.03 14.20 11.68
CA ARG A 32 1.98 15.54 12.31
C ARG A 32 3.24 15.87 13.10
N HIS A 33 3.83 14.89 13.79
CA HIS A 33 5.03 15.10 14.60
C HIS A 33 6.28 15.19 13.72
N ASN A 34 6.32 14.46 12.61
CA ASN A 34 7.39 14.59 11.62
C ASN A 34 7.37 15.98 10.95
N LEU A 35 6.17 16.44 10.52
CA LEU A 35 6.00 17.76 9.90
C LEU A 35 6.40 18.93 10.82
N LYS A 36 6.32 18.72 12.13
CA LYS A 36 6.78 19.70 13.14
C LYS A 36 8.26 19.57 13.51
N GLY A 37 8.97 18.58 12.94
CA GLY A 37 10.35 18.29 13.32
C GLY A 37 10.53 17.70 14.73
N GLU A 38 9.44 17.22 15.36
CA GLU A 38 9.45 16.69 16.72
C GLU A 38 9.89 15.22 16.77
N LYS A 39 9.66 14.46 15.67
CA LYS A 39 9.93 13.04 15.54
C LYS A 39 10.37 12.69 14.12
N HIS A 40 11.01 11.52 13.97
CA HIS A 40 11.47 10.97 12.70
C HIS A 40 10.94 9.53 12.54
N THR A 41 9.64 9.41 12.28
CA THR A 41 9.01 8.13 11.97
C THR A 41 9.07 7.90 10.46
N GLU A 42 9.47 6.72 10.03
CA GLU A 42 9.38 6.28 8.64
C GLU A 42 7.96 5.77 8.35
N PHE A 43 7.38 6.21 7.24
CA PHE A 43 6.03 5.83 6.84
C PHE A 43 6.07 5.02 5.55
N ILE A 44 5.57 3.77 5.61
CA ILE A 44 5.66 2.79 4.53
C ILE A 44 4.26 2.34 4.13
N ALA A 45 3.88 2.61 2.89
CA ALA A 45 2.61 2.20 2.31
C ALA A 45 2.79 0.91 1.49
N ALA A 46 2.21 -0.20 1.95
CA ALA A 46 2.31 -1.50 1.29
C ALA A 46 1.20 -1.65 0.25
N GLU A 47 1.56 -1.60 -1.03
CA GLU A 47 0.64 -1.76 -2.16
C GLU A 47 0.85 -3.09 -2.89
N PRO A 48 -0.15 -3.60 -3.64
CA PRO A 48 0.04 -4.81 -4.43
C PRO A 48 0.96 -4.55 -5.63
N GLU A 49 1.82 -5.49 -5.94
CA GLU A 49 2.67 -5.48 -7.14
C GLU A 49 1.85 -5.41 -8.44
N SER A 50 0.60 -5.88 -8.40
CA SER A 50 -0.36 -5.79 -9.51
C SER A 50 -1.00 -4.40 -9.69
N CYS A 51 -0.77 -3.47 -8.75
CA CYS A 51 -1.34 -2.13 -8.78
C CYS A 51 -0.38 -1.11 -8.11
N PRO A 52 0.86 -0.96 -8.66
CA PRO A 52 1.99 -0.30 -8.01
C PRO A 52 2.00 1.22 -8.26
N LYS A 53 0.96 1.93 -7.84
CA LYS A 53 0.75 3.35 -8.12
C LYS A 53 1.76 4.27 -7.43
N LEU A 54 2.19 3.97 -6.19
CA LEU A 54 3.18 4.77 -5.48
C LEU A 54 4.61 4.42 -5.88
N THR A 55 4.88 3.16 -6.19
CA THR A 55 6.23 2.68 -6.52
C THR A 55 6.58 2.89 -7.99
N ARG A 56 5.58 2.81 -8.90
CA ARG A 56 5.81 2.85 -10.36
C ARG A 56 4.87 3.78 -11.12
N GLY A 57 3.84 4.33 -10.45
CA GLY A 57 2.93 5.32 -11.04
C GLY A 57 3.59 6.68 -11.26
N LYS A 58 2.92 7.55 -12.00
CA LYS A 58 3.37 8.93 -12.24
C LYS A 58 2.58 9.90 -11.38
N PHE A 59 3.22 10.99 -10.96
CA PHE A 59 2.52 12.09 -10.30
C PHE A 59 2.00 13.06 -11.36
N GLU A 60 0.70 12.99 -11.61
CA GLU A 60 0.02 13.83 -12.62
C GLU A 60 -1.42 14.10 -12.22
N TYR A 61 -2.11 14.96 -12.97
CA TYR A 61 -3.55 15.19 -12.81
C TYR A 61 -4.31 14.05 -13.46
N ASP A 62 -5.20 13.42 -12.70
CA ASP A 62 -6.02 12.31 -13.19
C ASP A 62 -7.41 12.32 -12.56
N PHE A 63 -8.35 11.59 -13.15
CA PHE A 63 -9.68 11.38 -12.59
C PHE A 63 -9.65 10.33 -11.49
N GLY A 64 -10.53 10.48 -10.49
CA GLY A 64 -10.70 9.48 -9.45
C GLY A 64 -11.54 8.27 -9.89
N ASP A 65 -12.19 8.34 -11.05
CA ASP A 65 -13.08 7.31 -11.60
C ASP A 65 -12.84 7.10 -13.10
N GLU A 66 -13.11 5.88 -13.58
CA GLU A 66 -12.97 5.50 -15.00
C GLU A 66 -13.86 6.35 -15.94
N ALA A 67 -15.01 6.79 -15.45
CA ALA A 67 -15.98 7.55 -16.27
C ALA A 67 -15.64 9.06 -16.39
N GLY A 68 -14.64 9.56 -15.67
CA GLY A 68 -14.22 10.95 -15.71
C GLY A 68 -15.24 11.95 -15.12
N TYR A 69 -16.12 11.49 -14.21
CA TYR A 69 -17.09 12.37 -13.54
C TYR A 69 -16.52 13.12 -12.34
N THR A 70 -15.42 12.62 -11.76
CA THR A 70 -14.73 13.32 -10.67
C THR A 70 -13.88 14.45 -11.24
N PRO A 71 -13.56 15.48 -10.43
CA PRO A 71 -12.60 16.48 -10.87
C PRO A 71 -11.21 15.88 -11.07
N LEU A 72 -10.42 16.49 -11.95
CA LEU A 72 -8.99 16.19 -12.11
C LEU A 72 -8.24 16.57 -10.83
N LEU A 73 -7.52 15.62 -10.26
CA LEU A 73 -6.80 15.78 -9.00
C LEU A 73 -5.33 15.36 -9.17
N PRO A 74 -4.39 16.11 -8.59
CA PRO A 74 -2.97 15.71 -8.62
C PRO A 74 -2.77 14.46 -7.75
N MET A 75 -2.28 13.38 -8.35
CA MET A 75 -2.10 12.09 -7.67
C MET A 75 -0.97 11.27 -8.30
N PHE A 76 -0.41 10.35 -7.54
CA PHE A 76 0.29 9.23 -8.13
C PHE A 76 -0.73 8.27 -8.72
N THR A 77 -0.64 8.01 -10.02
CA THR A 77 -1.62 7.22 -10.76
C THR A 77 -0.97 6.27 -11.76
N LEU A 78 -1.71 5.23 -12.10
CA LEU A 78 -1.44 4.31 -13.22
C LEU A 78 -2.30 4.64 -14.44
N GLY A 79 -3.14 5.70 -14.34
CA GLY A 79 -4.17 6.09 -15.31
C GLY A 79 -5.56 5.61 -14.90
N HIS A 80 -6.59 6.47 -15.02
CA HIS A 80 -7.97 6.12 -14.62
C HIS A 80 -8.57 4.98 -15.45
N ASP A 81 -8.07 4.72 -16.66
CA ASP A 81 -8.44 3.56 -17.49
C ASP A 81 -7.71 2.28 -17.14
N PHE A 82 -6.72 2.33 -16.22
CA PHE A 82 -5.96 1.15 -15.79
C PHE A 82 -6.85 0.15 -15.08
N LYS A 83 -6.84 -1.09 -15.56
CA LYS A 83 -7.60 -2.21 -15.00
C LYS A 83 -6.67 -3.13 -14.21
N PRO A 84 -6.65 -3.02 -12.88
CA PRO A 84 -5.82 -3.90 -12.05
C PRO A 84 -6.18 -5.37 -12.26
N ALA A 85 -5.16 -6.24 -12.26
CA ALA A 85 -5.35 -7.67 -12.32
C ALA A 85 -6.27 -8.18 -11.19
N ASN A 86 -6.90 -9.31 -11.41
CA ASN A 86 -7.81 -9.90 -10.44
C ASN A 86 -7.04 -10.62 -9.33
N ILE A 87 -6.68 -9.87 -8.28
CA ILE A 87 -6.03 -10.40 -7.07
C ILE A 87 -7.04 -10.48 -5.92
N HIS A 88 -6.73 -11.31 -4.92
CA HIS A 88 -7.58 -11.53 -3.75
C HIS A 88 -7.48 -10.44 -2.66
N ALA A 89 -7.02 -9.26 -3.00
CA ALA A 89 -7.02 -8.07 -2.14
C ALA A 89 -7.81 -6.94 -2.85
N GLY A 90 -9.11 -7.14 -3.01
CA GLY A 90 -10.00 -6.26 -3.78
C GLY A 90 -9.96 -4.81 -3.35
N GLY A 91 -9.83 -4.54 -2.04
CA GLY A 91 -9.73 -3.20 -1.46
C GLY A 91 -8.46 -2.43 -1.83
N LEU A 92 -7.44 -3.09 -2.39
CA LEU A 92 -6.20 -2.46 -2.81
C LEU A 92 -6.12 -2.20 -4.32
N ARG A 93 -7.09 -2.70 -5.09
CA ARG A 93 -7.15 -2.58 -6.55
C ARG A 93 -7.67 -1.19 -6.97
N TYR A 94 -6.83 -0.18 -6.83
CA TYR A 94 -7.16 1.20 -7.15
C TYR A 94 -6.03 1.87 -7.95
N HIS A 95 -6.36 2.54 -9.06
CA HIS A 95 -5.40 3.11 -10.00
C HIS A 95 -4.62 4.30 -9.45
N GLY A 96 -5.23 5.09 -8.56
CA GLY A 96 -4.67 6.35 -8.08
C GLY A 96 -4.56 6.44 -6.55
N ALA A 97 -3.67 7.27 -6.08
CA ALA A 97 -3.48 7.57 -4.66
C ALA A 97 -4.14 8.89 -4.29
N GLY A 98 -4.75 8.96 -3.10
CA GLY A 98 -5.37 10.19 -2.60
C GLY A 98 -4.39 11.37 -2.60
N MET A 99 -4.87 12.58 -2.92
CA MET A 99 -4.05 13.79 -3.13
C MET A 99 -3.07 14.09 -1.99
N ILE A 100 -3.54 14.07 -0.74
CA ILE A 100 -2.69 14.38 0.42
C ILE A 100 -1.55 13.39 0.52
N ILE A 101 -1.82 12.10 0.30
CA ILE A 101 -0.80 11.06 0.34
C ILE A 101 0.17 11.22 -0.83
N SER A 102 -0.34 11.48 -2.02
CA SER A 102 0.49 11.73 -3.20
C SER A 102 1.45 12.90 -2.98
N GLN A 103 0.97 13.97 -2.35
CA GLN A 103 1.83 15.10 -2.01
C GLN A 103 2.90 14.72 -0.97
N LEU A 104 2.53 13.96 0.06
CA LEU A 104 3.49 13.50 1.09
C LEU A 104 4.56 12.57 0.51
N VAL A 105 4.21 11.72 -0.45
CA VAL A 105 5.20 10.89 -1.19
C VAL A 105 6.12 11.78 -2.01
N LYS A 106 5.56 12.73 -2.78
CA LYS A 106 6.32 13.68 -3.61
C LYS A 106 7.31 14.51 -2.78
N ASP A 107 6.90 14.92 -1.57
CA ASP A 107 7.71 15.70 -0.65
C ASP A 107 8.68 14.85 0.18
N GLY A 108 8.70 13.52 0.00
CA GLY A 108 9.64 12.61 0.66
C GLY A 108 9.32 12.29 2.12
N TYR A 109 8.10 12.55 2.60
CA TYR A 109 7.68 12.22 3.97
C TYR A 109 7.27 10.77 4.16
N MET A 110 6.99 10.07 3.07
CA MET A 110 6.62 8.66 3.05
C MET A 110 6.97 8.03 1.71
N HIS A 111 6.96 6.70 1.65
CA HIS A 111 7.17 5.95 0.40
C HIS A 111 6.28 4.72 0.31
N GLY A 112 6.12 4.21 -0.91
CA GLY A 112 5.46 2.95 -1.20
C GLY A 112 6.44 1.79 -1.25
N VAL A 113 5.94 0.59 -0.95
CA VAL A 113 6.59 -0.70 -1.26
C VAL A 113 5.57 -1.63 -1.90
N ASP A 114 5.97 -2.33 -2.94
CA ASP A 114 5.12 -3.32 -3.57
C ASP A 114 5.30 -4.70 -2.93
N VAL A 115 4.20 -5.46 -2.88
CA VAL A 115 4.13 -6.79 -2.31
C VAL A 115 3.44 -7.72 -3.30
N ALA A 116 4.08 -8.85 -3.60
CA ALA A 116 3.49 -9.90 -4.43
C ALA A 116 2.34 -10.60 -3.69
N GLN A 117 1.35 -11.09 -4.43
CA GLN A 117 0.18 -11.75 -3.83
C GLN A 117 0.58 -12.99 -3.01
N THR A 118 1.46 -13.83 -3.55
CA THR A 118 1.91 -15.05 -2.87
C THR A 118 2.68 -14.73 -1.59
N GLU A 119 3.52 -13.71 -1.59
CA GLU A 119 4.23 -13.22 -0.40
C GLU A 119 3.25 -12.69 0.67
N ALA A 120 2.22 -11.94 0.24
CA ALA A 120 1.20 -11.46 1.16
C ALA A 120 0.49 -12.64 1.87
N PHE A 121 0.08 -13.67 1.13
CA PHE A 121 -0.56 -14.85 1.73
C PHE A 121 0.40 -15.67 2.59
N GLU A 122 1.67 -15.82 2.22
CA GLU A 122 2.70 -16.45 3.06
C GLU A 122 2.83 -15.72 4.41
N ALA A 123 2.92 -14.39 4.38
CA ALA A 123 2.97 -13.55 5.57
C ALA A 123 1.69 -13.68 6.42
N GLY A 124 0.52 -13.73 5.79
CA GLY A 124 -0.76 -13.95 6.45
C GLY A 124 -0.85 -15.30 7.13
N MET A 125 -0.38 -16.36 6.49
CA MET A 125 -0.33 -17.71 7.06
C MET A 125 0.65 -17.80 8.24
N LEU A 126 1.81 -17.16 8.15
CA LEU A 126 2.74 -17.06 9.27
C LEU A 126 2.10 -16.32 10.44
N PHE A 127 1.49 -15.17 10.19
CA PHE A 127 0.80 -14.38 11.20
C PHE A 127 -0.32 -15.16 11.89
N ALA A 128 -1.14 -15.87 11.13
CA ALA A 128 -2.22 -16.71 11.68
C ALA A 128 -1.69 -17.81 12.62
N ARG A 129 -0.54 -18.42 12.29
CA ARG A 129 0.09 -19.48 13.11
C ARG A 129 0.70 -18.92 14.39
N VAL A 130 1.26 -17.71 14.35
CA VAL A 130 1.99 -17.11 15.48
C VAL A 130 1.03 -16.35 16.40
N GLU A 131 0.12 -15.57 15.84
CA GLU A 131 -0.76 -14.67 16.59
C GLU A 131 -2.18 -15.20 16.78
N GLY A 132 -2.55 -16.31 16.11
CA GLY A 132 -3.90 -16.89 16.19
C GLY A 132 -4.98 -16.05 15.50
N ILE A 133 -4.61 -15.12 14.63
CA ILE A 133 -5.54 -14.24 13.91
C ILE A 133 -5.34 -14.46 12.41
N ILE A 134 -6.40 -14.79 11.68
CA ILE A 134 -6.38 -14.88 10.22
C ILE A 134 -6.62 -13.47 9.67
N PRO A 135 -5.61 -12.82 9.06
CA PRO A 135 -5.75 -11.46 8.54
C PRO A 135 -6.51 -11.43 7.22
N ALA A 136 -7.15 -10.30 6.89
CA ALA A 136 -7.65 -10.06 5.54
C ALA A 136 -6.48 -10.00 4.53
N PRO A 137 -6.68 -10.41 3.26
CA PRO A 137 -5.64 -10.35 2.23
C PRO A 137 -5.03 -8.96 2.07
N GLU A 138 -5.80 -7.89 2.25
CA GLU A 138 -5.32 -6.53 2.28
C GLU A 138 -4.29 -6.31 3.41
N SER A 139 -4.63 -6.75 4.62
CA SER A 139 -3.75 -6.61 5.80
C SER A 139 -2.47 -7.45 5.66
N CYS A 140 -2.52 -8.55 4.89
CA CYS A 140 -1.36 -9.40 4.62
C CYS A 140 -0.24 -8.62 3.93
N HIS A 141 -0.55 -7.62 3.09
CA HIS A 141 0.46 -6.75 2.46
C HIS A 141 1.22 -5.93 3.52
N ALA A 142 0.50 -5.38 4.51
CA ALA A 142 1.14 -4.67 5.62
C ALA A 142 2.00 -5.60 6.49
N ILE A 143 1.54 -6.83 6.72
CA ILE A 143 2.28 -7.84 7.49
C ILE A 143 3.57 -8.23 6.74
N ALA A 144 3.50 -8.49 5.43
CA ALA A 144 4.66 -8.82 4.62
C ALA A 144 5.71 -7.70 4.65
N ALA A 145 5.30 -6.46 4.45
CA ALA A 145 6.18 -5.29 4.57
C ALA A 145 6.79 -5.18 5.99
N THR A 146 6.00 -5.45 7.02
CA THR A 146 6.47 -5.45 8.42
C THR A 146 7.54 -6.52 8.66
N ILE A 147 7.35 -7.73 8.12
CA ILE A 147 8.33 -8.81 8.22
C ILE A 147 9.63 -8.44 7.51
N ARG A 148 9.57 -7.83 6.31
CA ARG A 148 10.75 -7.32 5.59
C ARG A 148 11.53 -6.32 6.46
N GLU A 149 10.83 -5.34 7.05
CA GLU A 149 11.45 -4.30 7.87
C GLU A 149 12.00 -4.85 9.22
N ALA A 150 11.31 -5.82 9.83
CA ALA A 150 11.82 -6.47 11.04
C ALA A 150 13.08 -7.29 10.77
N LYS A 151 13.15 -8.04 9.67
CA LYS A 151 14.34 -8.76 9.24
C LYS A 151 15.52 -7.80 9.00
N LYS A 152 15.27 -6.70 8.26
CA LYS A 152 16.26 -5.66 8.02
C LYS A 152 16.80 -5.05 9.32
N ALA A 153 15.93 -4.71 10.27
CA ALA A 153 16.35 -4.21 11.58
C ALA A 153 17.20 -5.21 12.34
N THR A 154 16.87 -6.51 12.27
CA THR A 154 17.65 -7.58 12.88
C THR A 154 19.03 -7.70 12.25
N GLU A 155 19.14 -7.68 10.93
CA GLU A 155 20.42 -7.72 10.18
C GLU A 155 21.30 -6.51 10.49
N GLU A 156 20.70 -5.34 10.68
CA GLU A 156 21.39 -4.11 11.06
C GLU A 156 21.71 -4.01 12.57
N GLY A 157 21.24 -4.97 13.37
CA GLY A 157 21.42 -4.97 14.83
C GLY A 157 20.71 -3.81 15.54
N LYS A 158 19.63 -3.29 14.94
CA LYS A 158 18.85 -2.15 15.46
C LYS A 158 17.63 -2.62 16.25
N ASN A 159 17.41 -2.01 17.41
CA ASN A 159 16.14 -2.13 18.12
C ASN A 159 15.15 -1.13 17.49
N THR A 160 14.14 -1.63 16.76
CA THR A 160 13.20 -0.83 15.97
C THR A 160 11.77 -1.12 16.40
N VAL A 161 11.01 -0.09 16.73
CA VAL A 161 9.59 -0.18 17.05
C VAL A 161 8.77 -0.01 15.76
N ILE A 162 8.09 -1.07 15.32
CA ILE A 162 7.28 -1.07 14.10
C ILE A 162 5.80 -1.14 14.49
N LEU A 163 5.03 -0.14 14.09
CA LEU A 163 3.59 -0.13 14.19
C LEU A 163 2.98 -0.45 12.83
N PHE A 164 2.21 -1.53 12.72
CA PHE A 164 1.49 -1.81 11.48
C PHE A 164 -0.03 -1.86 11.70
N CYS A 165 -0.80 -1.69 10.62
CA CYS A 165 -2.26 -1.75 10.65
C CYS A 165 -2.78 -3.15 10.35
N LEU A 166 -3.38 -3.81 11.33
CA LEU A 166 -4.19 -4.99 11.14
C LEU A 166 -5.66 -4.56 10.98
N SER A 167 -6.07 -4.23 9.76
CA SER A 167 -7.33 -3.54 9.48
C SER A 167 -8.52 -4.46 9.19
N GLY A 168 -8.29 -5.74 8.97
CA GLY A 168 -9.36 -6.70 8.68
C GLY A 168 -8.99 -8.13 9.03
N HIS A 169 -10.03 -8.96 9.24
CA HIS A 169 -9.91 -10.40 9.43
C HIS A 169 -10.23 -11.15 8.13
N GLY A 170 -9.62 -12.32 7.94
CA GLY A 170 -9.76 -13.15 6.74
C GLY A 170 -10.83 -14.23 6.83
N LEU A 171 -11.77 -14.18 7.79
CA LEU A 171 -12.77 -15.24 7.96
C LEU A 171 -13.72 -15.36 6.76
N ILE A 172 -13.94 -14.27 6.04
CA ILE A 172 -14.72 -14.27 4.80
C ILE A 172 -13.87 -14.56 3.54
N ASP A 173 -12.53 -14.61 3.71
CA ASP A 173 -11.55 -14.81 2.62
C ASP A 173 -10.96 -16.22 2.61
N MET A 174 -11.57 -17.16 3.36
CA MET A 174 -11.09 -18.55 3.46
C MET A 174 -10.91 -19.24 2.09
N PRO A 175 -11.78 -19.02 1.08
CA PRO A 175 -11.54 -19.57 -0.26
C PRO A 175 -10.23 -19.08 -0.90
N SER A 176 -9.83 -17.83 -0.62
CA SER A 176 -8.57 -17.27 -1.12
C SER A 176 -7.36 -17.93 -0.45
N TYR A 177 -7.44 -18.20 0.84
CA TYR A 177 -6.44 -18.97 1.59
C TYR A 177 -6.36 -20.42 1.12
N GLU A 178 -7.49 -21.05 0.81
CA GLU A 178 -7.54 -22.40 0.23
C GLU A 178 -6.83 -22.41 -1.14
N SER A 179 -7.11 -21.45 -2.02
CA SER A 179 -6.43 -21.31 -3.30
C SER A 179 -4.92 -21.15 -3.13
N TYR A 180 -4.47 -20.36 -2.13
CA TYR A 180 -3.06 -20.23 -1.81
C TYR A 180 -2.44 -21.57 -1.40
N LEU A 181 -3.09 -22.30 -0.49
CA LEU A 181 -2.60 -23.59 0.02
C LEU A 181 -2.54 -24.67 -1.07
N ASN A 182 -3.44 -24.61 -2.05
CA ASN A 182 -3.47 -25.51 -3.20
C ASN A 182 -2.43 -25.14 -4.28
N GLY A 183 -1.77 -23.98 -4.16
CA GLY A 183 -0.82 -23.50 -5.18
C GLY A 183 -1.50 -22.89 -6.42
N ASP A 184 -2.77 -22.51 -6.33
CA ASP A 184 -3.55 -21.95 -7.44
C ASP A 184 -3.35 -20.44 -7.60
N LEU A 185 -2.73 -19.76 -6.62
CA LEU A 185 -2.44 -18.33 -6.70
C LEU A 185 -1.16 -18.07 -7.48
N HIS A 186 -1.24 -17.07 -8.36
CA HIS A 186 -0.13 -16.61 -9.17
C HIS A 186 0.11 -15.13 -8.95
N ASP A 187 1.39 -14.73 -8.93
CA ASP A 187 1.75 -13.34 -8.89
C ASP A 187 1.50 -12.69 -10.24
N TYR A 188 1.09 -11.42 -10.20
CA TYR A 188 0.92 -10.59 -11.36
C TYR A 188 1.67 -9.29 -11.15
N ARG A 189 2.72 -9.11 -11.92
CA ARG A 189 3.48 -7.86 -11.97
C ARG A 189 3.14 -7.11 -13.24
N VAL A 190 2.65 -5.89 -13.09
CA VAL A 190 2.35 -5.01 -14.22
C VAL A 190 3.64 -4.70 -14.97
N SER A 191 3.65 -4.87 -16.29
CA SER A 191 4.79 -4.49 -17.13
C SER A 191 4.94 -2.98 -17.27
N ASP A 192 6.15 -2.50 -17.58
CA ASP A 192 6.37 -1.08 -17.84
C ASP A 192 5.63 -0.61 -19.10
N GLU A 193 5.43 -1.51 -20.06
CA GLU A 193 4.66 -1.26 -21.27
C GLU A 193 3.18 -1.03 -20.95
N GLU A 194 2.60 -1.84 -20.07
CA GLU A 194 1.21 -1.65 -19.60
C GLU A 194 1.05 -0.32 -18.87
N ILE A 195 1.95 0.01 -17.93
CA ILE A 195 1.92 1.29 -17.20
C ILE A 195 2.02 2.47 -18.18
N ASN A 196 2.98 2.42 -19.10
CA ASN A 196 3.18 3.50 -20.06
C ASN A 196 2.00 3.68 -21.02
N LYS A 197 1.29 2.61 -21.39
CA LYS A 197 0.12 2.69 -22.26
C LYS A 197 -0.99 3.57 -21.67
N PHE A 198 -1.23 3.47 -20.38
CA PHE A 198 -2.30 4.22 -19.70
C PHE A 198 -1.89 5.63 -19.29
N CYS A 199 -0.58 5.86 -19.04
CA CYS A 199 -0.06 7.19 -18.69
C CYS A 199 0.19 8.11 -19.91
N LEU A 200 0.23 7.59 -21.14
CA LEU A 200 0.52 8.38 -22.37
C LEU A 200 -0.70 9.06 -22.97
N LEU A 201 -1.91 8.74 -22.56
CA LEU A 201 -3.14 9.26 -23.16
C LEU A 201 -3.39 10.75 -22.88
N TYR A 202 -2.71 11.35 -21.90
CA TYR A 202 -2.92 12.75 -21.50
C TYR A 202 -1.89 13.76 -22.01
N THR A 203 -0.79 13.31 -22.60
CA THR A 203 0.26 14.24 -23.07
C THR A 203 0.10 14.72 -24.50
N SER A 204 -0.81 14.10 -25.28
CA SER A 204 -0.98 14.46 -26.70
C SER A 204 -2.16 15.39 -27.00
N ASP A 205 -3.21 15.40 -26.18
CA ASP A 205 -4.42 16.17 -26.51
C ASP A 205 -4.61 17.48 -25.74
N ALA A 206 -3.85 17.71 -24.66
CA ALA A 206 -3.96 18.94 -23.87
C ALA A 206 -3.09 20.11 -24.40
N ALA A 207 -2.35 19.92 -25.50
CA ALA A 207 -1.49 20.95 -26.09
C ALA A 207 -2.11 21.63 -27.33
N ASP A 208 -3.26 21.16 -27.82
CA ASP A 208 -3.89 21.63 -29.06
C ASP A 208 -5.30 22.27 -28.87
N GLU A 209 -5.73 22.60 -27.63
CA GLU A 209 -6.91 23.42 -27.41
C GLU A 209 -6.60 24.76 -26.73
#